data_6322bd8b0fe7065a19823bde35520289
#
_entry.id   6322bd8b0fe7065a19823bde35520289
#
_cell.length_a   1.000
_cell.length_b   1.000
_cell.length_c   1.000
_cell.angle_alpha   90.00
_cell.angle_beta   90.00
_cell.angle_gamma   90.00
#
_symmetry.space_group_name_H-M   'P 1'
#
loop_
_entity.id
_entity.type
_entity.pdbx_description
1 polymer ?
#
loop_
_entity_poly.entity_id
_entity_poly.type
_entity_poly.pdbx_seq_one_letter_code
_entity_poly.pdbx_strand_id
1 'polypeptide(L)'
;MSEMRTIVTERIQTGPLMVNTYVVYAQGADSCVVIDPADAAPIKKYAETYGLKIAAVLLTHCHFDHILGVPELVQGGAKLYIGENDAAGLNNRSVSLCFMELPEMKPDVLLKDGDIITEAGLTIKVIATPGHTAGGVCYVLEETSVIFSGDTLFRFSIGRTDFPGGDYATLISSIKNKLFALEGDYAVNPGHDISTTLDEEKQCNPYAGRGARW
;
A
#
# COMPACT_ATOMS: atom_id res chain seq x y z
N MET A 1 -15.82 -27.34 -4.59
CA MET A 1 -14.66 -26.84 -3.84
C MET A 1 -13.89 -25.98 -4.82
N SER A 2 -13.83 -24.66 -4.63
CA SER A 2 -12.98 -23.81 -5.48
C SER A 2 -11.52 -24.18 -5.16
N GLU A 3 -10.74 -24.53 -6.18
CA GLU A 3 -9.29 -24.67 -6.00
C GLU A 3 -8.77 -23.37 -5.42
N MET A 4 -8.07 -23.45 -4.29
CA MET A 4 -7.39 -22.29 -3.71
C MET A 4 -6.32 -21.83 -4.72
N ARG A 5 -6.52 -20.65 -5.30
CA ARG A 5 -5.53 -20.05 -6.20
C ARG A 5 -4.31 -19.62 -5.39
N THR A 6 -3.14 -20.02 -5.82
CA THR A 6 -1.89 -19.50 -5.24
C THR A 6 -1.73 -18.04 -5.67
N ILE A 7 -1.64 -17.14 -4.71
CA ILE A 7 -1.34 -15.72 -4.95
C ILE A 7 0.16 -15.51 -4.80
N VAL A 8 0.76 -14.92 -5.82
CA VAL A 8 2.17 -14.51 -5.82
C VAL A 8 2.23 -13.06 -5.34
N THR A 9 3.07 -12.80 -4.37
CA THR A 9 3.41 -11.45 -3.89
C THR A 9 4.91 -11.27 -4.03
N GLU A 10 5.32 -10.53 -5.04
CA GLU A 10 6.73 -10.20 -5.26
C GLU A 10 7.04 -8.82 -4.70
N ARG A 11 8.08 -8.72 -3.89
CA ARG A 11 8.58 -7.46 -3.35
C ARG A 11 9.79 -7.00 -4.14
N ILE A 12 9.70 -5.84 -4.76
CA ILE A 12 10.79 -5.20 -5.49
C ILE A 12 11.08 -3.86 -4.80
N GLN A 13 12.29 -3.71 -4.26
CA GLN A 13 12.68 -2.41 -3.70
C GLN A 13 12.99 -1.44 -4.83
N THR A 14 12.31 -0.31 -4.82
CA THR A 14 12.37 0.69 -5.90
C THR A 14 12.53 2.11 -5.35
N GLY A 15 12.96 3.01 -6.24
CA GLY A 15 13.07 4.43 -5.93
C GLY A 15 14.20 4.81 -4.97
N PRO A 16 14.36 6.12 -4.70
CA PRO A 16 15.51 6.65 -3.96
C PRO A 16 15.51 6.29 -2.47
N LEU A 17 14.34 5.99 -1.89
CA LEU A 17 14.18 5.63 -0.48
C LEU A 17 13.95 4.12 -0.28
N MET A 18 14.22 3.30 -1.31
CA MET A 18 14.12 1.83 -1.23
C MET A 18 12.73 1.36 -0.78
N VAL A 19 11.68 1.97 -1.34
CA VAL A 19 10.30 1.59 -1.07
C VAL A 19 10.05 0.15 -1.51
N ASN A 20 9.35 -0.59 -0.70
CA ASN A 20 8.85 -1.92 -1.04
C ASN A 20 7.64 -1.78 -1.98
N THR A 21 7.89 -1.83 -3.27
CA THR A 21 6.83 -1.99 -4.27
C THR A 21 6.43 -3.46 -4.35
N TYR A 22 5.14 -3.74 -4.36
CA TYR A 22 4.64 -5.11 -4.46
C TYR A 22 3.95 -5.35 -5.79
N VAL A 23 4.33 -6.45 -6.48
CA VAL A 23 3.61 -6.97 -7.64
C VAL A 23 2.82 -8.19 -7.20
N VAL A 24 1.49 -8.13 -7.35
CA VAL A 24 0.57 -9.14 -6.81
C VAL A 24 -0.28 -9.72 -7.95
N TYR A 25 -0.33 -11.04 -8.05
CA TYR A 25 -1.09 -11.74 -9.08
C TYR A 25 -1.41 -13.18 -8.69
N ALA A 26 -2.47 -13.75 -9.26
CA ALA A 26 -2.74 -15.18 -9.12
C ALA A 26 -1.77 -15.98 -10.01
N GLN A 27 -1.25 -17.10 -9.53
CA GLN A 27 -0.38 -17.97 -10.33
C GLN A 27 -1.07 -18.39 -11.62
N GLY A 28 -0.40 -18.18 -12.76
CA GLY A 28 -0.94 -18.45 -14.09
C GLY A 28 -1.85 -17.35 -14.65
N ALA A 29 -2.00 -16.21 -13.97
CA ALA A 29 -2.69 -15.04 -14.51
C ALA A 29 -1.85 -14.35 -15.60
N ASP A 30 -2.52 -13.61 -16.46
CA ASP A 30 -1.94 -12.74 -17.49
C ASP A 30 -1.84 -11.26 -17.07
N SER A 31 -2.27 -10.96 -15.85
CA SER A 31 -2.31 -9.59 -15.32
C SER A 31 -1.96 -9.55 -13.84
N CYS A 32 -1.49 -8.40 -13.38
CA CYS A 32 -1.10 -8.13 -12.00
C CYS A 32 -1.60 -6.76 -11.51
N VAL A 33 -1.57 -6.61 -10.21
CA VAL A 33 -1.72 -5.34 -9.50
C VAL A 33 -0.36 -4.91 -8.95
N VAL A 34 -0.07 -3.62 -8.98
CA VAL A 34 1.17 -3.03 -8.42
C VAL A 34 0.80 -2.10 -7.28
N ILE A 35 1.46 -2.25 -6.14
CA ILE A 35 1.25 -1.41 -4.95
C ILE A 35 2.50 -0.55 -4.74
N ASP A 36 2.30 0.76 -4.60
CA ASP A 36 3.31 1.79 -4.31
C ASP A 36 4.54 1.75 -5.24
N PRO A 37 4.38 1.99 -6.55
CA PRO A 37 5.50 1.97 -7.49
C PRO A 37 6.37 3.24 -7.37
N ALA A 38 7.47 3.16 -6.66
CA ALA A 38 8.46 4.25 -6.55
C ALA A 38 9.34 4.40 -7.81
N ASP A 39 9.40 3.39 -8.66
CA ASP A 39 10.07 3.41 -9.97
C ASP A 39 9.37 2.41 -10.91
N ALA A 40 9.02 2.86 -12.11
CA ALA A 40 8.32 2.03 -13.07
C ALA A 40 9.22 1.00 -13.78
N ALA A 41 10.50 1.33 -14.01
CA ALA A 41 11.38 0.51 -14.84
C ALA A 41 11.58 -0.92 -14.34
N PRO A 42 11.94 -1.17 -13.04
CA PRO A 42 12.08 -2.53 -12.53
C PRO A 42 10.76 -3.30 -12.53
N ILE A 43 9.63 -2.61 -12.31
CA ILE A 43 8.29 -3.21 -12.29
C ILE A 43 7.88 -3.67 -13.69
N LYS A 44 8.07 -2.84 -14.70
CA LYS A 44 7.82 -3.18 -16.11
C LYS A 44 8.67 -4.36 -16.56
N LYS A 45 9.96 -4.35 -16.21
CA LYS A 45 10.87 -5.46 -16.50
C LYS A 45 10.40 -6.77 -15.88
N TYR A 46 9.94 -6.73 -14.61
CA TYR A 46 9.37 -7.90 -13.95
C TYR A 46 8.11 -8.38 -14.70
N ALA A 47 7.17 -7.48 -14.95
CA ALA A 47 5.91 -7.81 -15.63
C ALA A 47 6.17 -8.43 -17.03
N GLU A 48 7.07 -7.85 -17.82
CA GLU A 48 7.50 -8.39 -19.11
C GLU A 48 8.11 -9.79 -19.00
N THR A 49 8.97 -10.01 -17.98
CA THR A 49 9.63 -11.31 -17.77
C THR A 49 8.62 -12.43 -17.52
N TYR A 50 7.53 -12.11 -16.80
CA TYR A 50 6.49 -13.08 -16.43
C TYR A 50 5.25 -13.03 -17.34
N GLY A 51 5.26 -12.22 -18.41
CA GLY A 51 4.14 -12.11 -19.36
C GLY A 51 2.90 -11.47 -18.73
N LEU A 52 3.07 -10.59 -17.76
CA LEU A 52 1.98 -9.95 -17.01
C LEU A 52 1.65 -8.56 -17.58
N LYS A 53 0.36 -8.27 -17.73
CA LYS A 53 -0.13 -6.91 -17.95
C LYS A 53 -0.36 -6.25 -16.59
N ILE A 54 0.16 -5.05 -16.38
CA ILE A 54 -0.15 -4.24 -15.19
C ILE A 54 -1.56 -3.67 -15.36
N ALA A 55 -2.53 -4.24 -14.65
CA ALA A 55 -3.94 -3.86 -14.75
C ALA A 55 -4.26 -2.65 -13.86
N ALA A 56 -3.66 -2.57 -12.68
CA ALA A 56 -3.92 -1.52 -11.71
C ALA A 56 -2.67 -1.15 -10.90
N VAL A 57 -2.62 0.11 -10.50
CA VAL A 57 -1.71 0.67 -9.50
C VAL A 57 -2.55 1.07 -8.30
N LEU A 58 -2.23 0.53 -7.13
CA LEU A 58 -2.87 0.83 -5.86
C LEU A 58 -1.89 1.63 -5.00
N LEU A 59 -2.25 2.83 -4.62
CA LEU A 59 -1.44 3.66 -3.73
C LEU A 59 -1.95 3.56 -2.30
N THR A 60 -1.06 3.24 -1.37
CA THR A 60 -1.39 3.29 0.06
C THR A 60 -1.55 4.72 0.54
N HIS A 61 -0.79 5.64 -0.02
CA HIS A 61 -0.84 7.08 0.27
C HIS A 61 -0.14 7.91 -0.83
N CYS A 62 -0.11 9.23 -0.70
CA CYS A 62 0.34 10.13 -1.76
C CYS A 62 1.79 10.63 -1.64
N HIS A 63 2.62 10.15 -0.72
CA HIS A 63 4.00 10.62 -0.61
C HIS A 63 4.83 10.27 -1.84
N PHE A 64 5.80 11.16 -2.17
CA PHE A 64 6.52 11.15 -3.43
C PHE A 64 7.24 9.84 -3.72
N ASP A 65 7.81 9.24 -2.72
CA ASP A 65 8.59 8.02 -2.85
C ASP A 65 7.74 6.78 -3.19
N HIS A 66 6.42 6.84 -2.98
CA HIS A 66 5.48 5.79 -3.36
C HIS A 66 4.85 6.01 -4.74
N ILE A 67 4.99 7.20 -5.32
CA ILE A 67 4.23 7.59 -6.52
C ILE A 67 5.09 7.89 -7.77
N LEU A 68 6.42 7.91 -7.68
CA LEU A 68 7.29 8.35 -8.79
C LEU A 68 7.14 7.50 -10.06
N GLY A 69 6.84 6.20 -9.93
CA GLY A 69 6.60 5.30 -11.07
C GLY A 69 5.18 5.35 -11.63
N VAL A 70 4.23 6.00 -10.93
CA VAL A 70 2.81 6.02 -11.31
C VAL A 70 2.56 6.59 -12.71
N PRO A 71 3.13 7.78 -13.08
CA PRO A 71 2.81 8.38 -14.38
C PRO A 71 3.10 7.45 -15.56
N GLU A 72 4.22 6.74 -15.51
CA GLU A 72 4.63 5.83 -16.59
C GLU A 72 3.75 4.58 -16.65
N LEU A 73 3.34 4.02 -15.51
CA LEU A 73 2.49 2.84 -15.47
C LEU A 73 1.05 3.15 -15.92
N VAL A 74 0.52 4.31 -15.52
CA VAL A 74 -0.82 4.78 -15.94
C VAL A 74 -0.83 5.10 -17.43
N GLN A 75 0.23 5.74 -17.96
CA GLN A 75 0.38 5.92 -19.41
C GLN A 75 0.40 4.58 -20.16
N GLY A 76 0.90 3.52 -19.53
CA GLY A 76 0.86 2.14 -20.03
C GLY A 76 -0.53 1.49 -19.98
N GLY A 77 -1.55 2.17 -19.44
CA GLY A 77 -2.94 1.72 -19.38
C GLY A 77 -3.35 1.05 -18.07
N ALA A 78 -2.54 1.16 -17.00
CA ALA A 78 -2.94 0.73 -15.66
C ALA A 78 -3.93 1.73 -15.05
N LYS A 79 -4.97 1.24 -14.36
CA LYS A 79 -5.88 2.09 -13.57
C LYS A 79 -5.22 2.55 -12.28
N LEU A 80 -5.48 3.77 -11.86
CA LEU A 80 -4.95 4.36 -10.64
C LEU A 80 -5.99 4.41 -9.51
N TYR A 81 -5.65 3.83 -8.38
CA TYR A 81 -6.45 3.79 -7.16
C TYR A 81 -5.73 4.48 -6.01
N ILE A 82 -6.44 5.27 -5.22
CA ILE A 82 -5.92 5.93 -4.02
C ILE A 82 -7.06 6.26 -3.03
N GLY A 83 -6.76 6.34 -1.76
CA GLY A 83 -7.69 6.86 -0.76
C GLY A 83 -8.20 8.26 -1.10
N GLU A 84 -9.51 8.50 -0.97
CA GLU A 84 -10.16 9.75 -1.43
C GLU A 84 -9.53 11.00 -0.84
N ASN A 85 -9.09 10.97 0.42
CA ASN A 85 -8.52 12.10 1.12
C ASN A 85 -7.05 12.40 0.73
N ASP A 86 -6.38 11.46 0.05
CA ASP A 86 -5.01 11.65 -0.45
C ASP A 86 -4.96 12.01 -1.95
N ALA A 87 -6.08 11.90 -2.65
CA ALA A 87 -6.13 12.14 -4.10
C ALA A 87 -5.63 13.53 -4.51
N ALA A 88 -6.01 14.57 -3.76
CA ALA A 88 -5.55 15.93 -4.00
C ALA A 88 -4.04 16.09 -3.74
N GLY A 89 -3.47 15.24 -2.86
CA GLY A 89 -2.05 15.22 -2.54
C GLY A 89 -1.16 14.85 -3.72
N LEU A 90 -1.63 14.00 -4.64
CA LEU A 90 -0.88 13.59 -5.83
C LEU A 90 -0.36 14.77 -6.66
N ASN A 91 -1.14 15.83 -6.75
CA ASN A 91 -0.82 17.04 -7.52
C ASN A 91 -0.45 18.23 -6.63
N ASN A 92 -0.31 18.00 -5.32
CA ASN A 92 0.09 19.02 -4.35
C ASN A 92 1.48 18.69 -3.76
N ARG A 93 2.52 19.30 -4.28
CA ARG A 93 3.92 19.06 -3.90
C ARG A 93 4.22 19.24 -2.40
N SER A 94 3.48 20.12 -1.72
CA SER A 94 3.65 20.32 -0.27
C SER A 94 3.06 19.16 0.54
N VAL A 95 2.04 18.49 0.04
CA VAL A 95 1.42 17.32 0.68
C VAL A 95 2.15 16.05 0.33
N SER A 96 2.45 15.84 -0.97
CA SER A 96 3.21 14.67 -1.42
C SER A 96 4.69 14.72 -1.07
N LEU A 97 5.20 15.84 -0.57
CA LEU A 97 6.62 16.08 -0.28
C LEU A 97 7.51 15.93 -1.52
N CYS A 98 6.94 16.11 -2.72
CA CYS A 98 7.65 15.91 -3.98
C CYS A 98 8.45 17.16 -4.37
N PHE A 99 9.76 17.02 -4.50
CA PHE A 99 10.65 18.11 -4.94
C PHE A 99 10.75 18.23 -6.47
N MET A 100 10.27 17.22 -7.19
CA MET A 100 10.30 17.18 -8.66
C MET A 100 8.94 17.57 -9.23
N GLU A 101 8.93 18.02 -10.50
CA GLU A 101 7.69 18.14 -11.25
C GLU A 101 7.31 16.77 -11.80
N LEU A 102 6.11 16.30 -11.43
CA LEU A 102 5.51 15.11 -11.99
C LEU A 102 4.38 15.51 -12.94
N PRO A 103 4.11 14.70 -13.96
CA PRO A 103 2.88 14.86 -14.75
C PRO A 103 1.65 14.85 -13.82
N GLU A 104 0.62 15.59 -14.20
CA GLU A 104 -0.66 15.56 -13.48
C GLU A 104 -1.19 14.13 -13.40
N MET A 105 -1.49 13.68 -12.19
CA MET A 105 -2.04 12.36 -11.91
C MET A 105 -3.52 12.48 -11.57
N LYS A 106 -4.36 11.78 -12.32
CA LYS A 106 -5.78 11.71 -12.08
C LYS A 106 -6.16 10.27 -11.72
N PRO A 107 -6.55 10.01 -10.47
CA PRO A 107 -7.03 8.69 -10.08
C PRO A 107 -8.29 8.29 -10.86
N ASP A 108 -8.36 7.02 -11.26
CA ASP A 108 -9.56 6.43 -11.86
C ASP A 108 -10.58 6.09 -10.78
N VAL A 109 -10.10 5.69 -9.59
CA VAL A 109 -10.96 5.28 -8.48
C VAL A 109 -10.48 5.90 -7.18
N LEU A 110 -11.41 6.51 -6.46
CA LEU A 110 -11.22 7.04 -5.11
C LEU A 110 -11.75 6.02 -4.11
N LEU A 111 -10.89 5.60 -3.19
CA LEU A 111 -11.16 4.52 -2.25
C LEU A 111 -11.65 5.05 -0.90
N LYS A 112 -12.56 4.29 -0.30
CA LYS A 112 -13.10 4.49 1.05
C LYS A 112 -12.88 3.26 1.92
N ASP A 113 -13.07 3.45 3.22
CA ASP A 113 -13.01 2.37 4.19
C ASP A 113 -14.05 1.28 3.87
N GLY A 114 -13.61 0.03 3.81
CA GLY A 114 -14.45 -1.13 3.52
C GLY A 114 -14.68 -1.42 2.03
N ASP A 115 -14.18 -0.61 1.11
CA ASP A 115 -14.28 -0.88 -0.32
C ASP A 115 -13.58 -2.21 -0.68
N ILE A 116 -14.11 -2.86 -1.71
CA ILE A 116 -13.54 -4.08 -2.29
C ILE A 116 -13.10 -3.80 -3.72
N ILE A 117 -11.82 -4.02 -3.98
CA ILE A 117 -11.24 -3.91 -5.31
C ILE A 117 -11.21 -5.31 -5.93
N THR A 118 -11.69 -5.42 -7.17
CA THR A 118 -11.56 -6.64 -7.96
C THR A 118 -10.78 -6.31 -9.23
N GLU A 119 -9.49 -6.59 -9.23
CA GLU A 119 -8.57 -6.36 -10.36
C GLU A 119 -7.60 -7.53 -10.51
N ALA A 120 -7.23 -7.85 -11.74
CA ALA A 120 -6.32 -8.97 -12.07
C ALA A 120 -6.76 -10.30 -11.43
N GLY A 121 -8.06 -10.52 -11.24
CA GLY A 121 -8.61 -11.72 -10.59
C GLY A 121 -8.37 -11.79 -9.08
N LEU A 122 -7.88 -10.72 -8.46
CA LEU A 122 -7.70 -10.58 -7.01
C LEU A 122 -8.91 -9.89 -6.38
N THR A 123 -9.21 -10.25 -5.13
CA THR A 123 -10.17 -9.56 -4.28
C THR A 123 -9.43 -8.91 -3.12
N ILE A 124 -9.39 -7.59 -3.10
CA ILE A 124 -8.58 -6.80 -2.18
C ILE A 124 -9.51 -5.89 -1.38
N LYS A 125 -9.51 -6.03 -0.07
CA LYS A 125 -10.27 -5.17 0.84
C LYS A 125 -9.45 -3.94 1.23
N VAL A 126 -10.09 -2.80 1.26
CA VAL A 126 -9.50 -1.52 1.66
C VAL A 126 -9.84 -1.23 3.12
N ILE A 127 -8.82 -0.91 3.91
CA ILE A 127 -8.97 -0.39 5.26
C ILE A 127 -8.37 1.01 5.30
N ALA A 128 -9.19 2.03 5.52
CA ALA A 128 -8.67 3.39 5.70
C ALA A 128 -7.92 3.48 7.02
N THR A 129 -6.67 3.91 6.96
CA THR A 129 -5.75 4.04 8.11
C THR A 129 -5.11 5.43 8.13
N PRO A 130 -5.93 6.49 8.30
CA PRO A 130 -5.38 7.84 8.38
C PRO A 130 -4.44 8.02 9.57
N GLY A 131 -3.53 8.99 9.45
CA GLY A 131 -2.64 9.43 10.52
C GLY A 131 -1.18 9.56 10.12
N HIS A 132 -0.67 8.79 9.15
CA HIS A 132 0.57 9.11 8.44
C HIS A 132 0.30 10.18 7.37
N THR A 133 -0.75 9.96 6.60
CA THR A 133 -1.42 10.95 5.76
C THR A 133 -2.92 11.00 6.09
N ALA A 134 -3.64 11.98 5.57
CA ALA A 134 -5.08 12.12 5.81
C ALA A 134 -5.91 11.02 5.10
N GLY A 135 -5.41 10.48 4.00
CA GLY A 135 -6.09 9.48 3.18
C GLY A 135 -5.39 8.13 3.09
N GLY A 136 -4.46 7.85 3.99
CA GLY A 136 -3.74 6.58 4.02
C GLY A 136 -4.67 5.37 4.11
N VAL A 137 -4.35 4.33 3.35
CA VAL A 137 -5.09 3.06 3.33
C VAL A 137 -4.14 1.86 3.42
N CYS A 138 -4.64 0.77 3.98
CA CYS A 138 -4.03 -0.55 3.88
C CYS A 138 -4.86 -1.42 2.94
N TYR A 139 -4.19 -2.31 2.20
CA TYR A 139 -4.82 -3.30 1.34
C TYR A 139 -4.72 -4.68 1.96
N VAL A 140 -5.82 -5.40 2.02
CA VAL A 140 -5.90 -6.72 2.66
C VAL A 140 -6.32 -7.77 1.65
N LEU A 141 -5.50 -8.79 1.50
CA LEU A 141 -5.82 -10.04 0.81
C LEU A 141 -6.24 -11.07 1.85
N GLU A 142 -7.55 -11.17 2.11
CA GLU A 142 -8.08 -12.07 3.15
C GLU A 142 -7.78 -13.54 2.84
N GLU A 143 -7.85 -13.94 1.56
CA GLU A 143 -7.59 -15.34 1.12
C GLU A 143 -6.17 -15.83 1.44
N THR A 144 -5.19 -14.95 1.59
CA THR A 144 -3.79 -15.31 1.90
C THR A 144 -3.32 -14.74 3.23
N SER A 145 -4.19 -14.05 3.97
CA SER A 145 -3.87 -13.38 5.23
C SER A 145 -2.67 -12.43 5.09
N VAL A 146 -2.71 -11.56 4.09
CA VAL A 146 -1.66 -10.57 3.81
C VAL A 146 -2.22 -9.16 3.86
N ILE A 147 -1.49 -8.25 4.50
CA ILE A 147 -1.75 -6.82 4.55
C ILE A 147 -0.59 -6.07 3.91
N PHE A 148 -0.88 -5.15 3.00
CA PHE A 148 0.05 -4.13 2.53
C PHE A 148 -0.25 -2.84 3.29
N SER A 149 0.61 -2.52 4.24
CA SER A 149 0.34 -1.45 5.22
C SER A 149 0.85 -0.07 4.79
N GLY A 150 1.60 0.02 3.68
CA GLY A 150 2.29 1.25 3.34
C GLY A 150 3.08 1.75 4.55
N ASP A 151 2.92 3.03 4.84
CA ASP A 151 3.58 3.69 5.97
C ASP A 151 2.69 3.81 7.21
N THR A 152 1.73 2.90 7.36
CA THR A 152 0.89 2.83 8.58
C THR A 152 1.59 2.05 9.69
N LEU A 153 1.99 0.82 9.42
CA LEU A 153 2.56 -0.11 10.40
C LEU A 153 3.82 -0.77 9.85
N PHE A 154 4.92 -0.65 10.59
CA PHE A 154 6.20 -1.28 10.32
C PHE A 154 6.54 -2.30 11.40
N ARG A 155 7.56 -3.08 11.16
CA ARG A 155 8.10 -3.99 12.19
C ARG A 155 8.66 -3.18 13.36
N PHE A 156 8.00 -3.31 14.51
CA PHE A 156 8.31 -2.58 15.76
C PHE A 156 8.33 -1.05 15.61
N SER A 157 7.61 -0.54 14.62
CA SER A 157 7.52 0.89 14.36
C SER A 157 6.18 1.27 13.74
N ILE A 158 5.98 2.56 13.55
CA ILE A 158 4.82 3.13 12.85
C ILE A 158 5.28 4.24 11.92
N GLY A 159 4.44 4.61 10.97
CA GLY A 159 4.68 5.77 10.12
C GLY A 159 4.84 7.05 10.93
N ARG A 160 5.64 7.97 10.43
CA ARG A 160 5.78 9.31 11.02
C ARG A 160 4.49 10.11 10.84
N THR A 161 4.26 11.06 11.72
CA THR A 161 3.00 11.82 11.78
C THR A 161 3.21 13.34 11.83
N ASP A 162 4.42 13.79 11.55
CA ASP A 162 4.85 15.20 11.61
C ASP A 162 4.83 15.92 10.26
N PHE A 163 4.36 15.23 9.19
CA PHE A 163 4.16 15.80 7.87
C PHE A 163 2.73 16.35 7.69
N PRO A 164 2.48 17.19 6.66
CA PRO A 164 1.15 17.70 6.38
C PRO A 164 0.11 16.58 6.24
N GLY A 165 -0.96 16.65 7.01
CA GLY A 165 -2.00 15.63 7.07
C GLY A 165 -1.74 14.52 8.08
N GLY A 166 -0.56 14.51 8.72
CA GLY A 166 -0.21 13.56 9.77
C GLY A 166 -0.83 13.91 11.13
N ASP A 167 -1.23 12.89 11.89
CA ASP A 167 -1.72 12.98 13.26
C ASP A 167 -1.46 11.69 14.03
N TYR A 168 -0.70 11.78 15.11
CA TYR A 168 -0.24 10.61 15.86
C TYR A 168 -1.40 9.84 16.52
N ALA A 169 -2.34 10.56 17.15
CA ALA A 169 -3.45 9.91 17.84
C ALA A 169 -4.36 9.17 16.85
N THR A 170 -4.56 9.76 15.68
CA THR A 170 -5.32 9.15 14.57
C THR A 170 -4.62 7.90 14.05
N LEU A 171 -3.27 7.94 13.84
CA LEU A 171 -2.53 6.77 13.38
C LEU A 171 -2.60 5.61 14.38
N ILE A 172 -2.41 5.89 15.66
CA ILE A 172 -2.54 4.88 16.72
C ILE A 172 -3.94 4.30 16.77
N SER A 173 -4.98 5.16 16.63
CA SER A 173 -6.37 4.69 16.55
C SER A 173 -6.60 3.78 15.33
N SER A 174 -6.07 4.15 14.17
CA SER A 174 -6.13 3.35 12.94
C SER A 174 -5.50 1.98 13.14
N ILE A 175 -4.31 1.91 13.72
CA ILE A 175 -3.61 0.65 13.97
C ILE A 175 -4.40 -0.21 14.98
N LYS A 176 -4.74 0.34 16.14
CA LYS A 176 -5.37 -0.42 17.24
C LYS A 176 -6.79 -0.87 16.91
N ASN A 177 -7.60 0.04 16.36
CA ASN A 177 -9.03 -0.18 16.22
C ASN A 177 -9.41 -0.81 14.87
N LYS A 178 -8.50 -0.80 13.89
CA LYS A 178 -8.77 -1.38 12.57
C LYS A 178 -7.84 -2.56 12.26
N LEU A 179 -6.52 -2.36 12.26
CA LEU A 179 -5.59 -3.44 11.91
C LEU A 179 -5.54 -4.51 13.02
N PHE A 180 -5.35 -4.11 14.28
CA PHE A 180 -5.27 -5.05 15.39
C PHE A 180 -6.62 -5.69 15.75
N ALA A 181 -7.73 -5.14 15.26
CA ALA A 181 -9.06 -5.72 15.39
C ALA A 181 -9.36 -6.83 14.38
N LEU A 182 -8.50 -7.02 13.37
CA LEU A 182 -8.65 -8.14 12.44
C LEU A 182 -8.49 -9.47 13.18
N GLU A 183 -9.35 -10.42 12.84
CA GLU A 183 -9.31 -11.78 13.38
C GLU A 183 -8.25 -12.61 12.66
N GLY A 184 -7.46 -13.36 13.40
CA GLY A 184 -6.34 -14.16 12.88
C GLY A 184 -5.04 -13.37 12.79
N ASP A 185 -3.99 -14.05 12.35
CA ASP A 185 -2.69 -13.46 12.09
C ASP A 185 -2.52 -13.17 10.60
N TYR A 186 -1.98 -12.02 10.28
CA TYR A 186 -1.70 -11.57 8.91
C TYR A 186 -0.22 -11.26 8.78
N ALA A 187 0.37 -11.67 7.66
CA ALA A 187 1.65 -11.13 7.25
C ALA A 187 1.47 -9.64 6.88
N VAL A 188 2.28 -8.78 7.47
CA VAL A 188 2.27 -7.34 7.22
C VAL A 188 3.45 -6.99 6.34
N ASN A 189 3.15 -6.47 5.16
CA ASN A 189 4.08 -6.03 4.14
C ASN A 189 4.11 -4.49 4.10
N PRO A 190 5.06 -3.84 4.75
CA PRO A 190 5.13 -2.38 4.86
C PRO A 190 5.73 -1.71 3.63
N GLY A 191 5.57 -0.39 3.51
CA GLY A 191 6.20 0.43 2.48
C GLY A 191 7.72 0.50 2.58
N HIS A 192 8.27 0.33 3.77
CA HIS A 192 9.72 0.31 4.02
C HIS A 192 10.10 -0.86 4.94
N ASP A 193 11.40 -1.17 5.00
CA ASP A 193 11.99 -2.19 5.85
C ASP A 193 11.49 -3.63 5.56
N ILE A 194 11.47 -4.47 6.57
CA ILE A 194 11.12 -5.89 6.45
C ILE A 194 9.69 -6.15 6.92
N SER A 195 9.12 -7.24 6.39
CA SER A 195 7.79 -7.71 6.79
C SER A 195 7.76 -8.17 8.26
N THR A 196 6.57 -8.16 8.85
CA THR A 196 6.26 -8.63 10.19
C THR A 196 4.92 -9.37 10.19
N THR A 197 4.33 -9.67 11.35
CA THR A 197 2.98 -10.18 11.47
C THR A 197 2.14 -9.33 12.43
N LEU A 198 0.83 -9.37 12.27
CA LEU A 198 -0.06 -8.63 13.19
C LEU A 198 0.09 -9.08 14.63
N ASP A 199 0.27 -10.38 14.86
CA ASP A 199 0.42 -10.90 16.22
C ASP A 199 1.75 -10.46 16.86
N GLU A 200 2.84 -10.40 16.08
CA GLU A 200 4.12 -9.83 16.56
C GLU A 200 3.93 -8.36 16.94
N GLU A 201 3.27 -7.56 16.09
CA GLU A 201 3.05 -6.14 16.34
C GLU A 201 2.05 -5.88 17.48
N LYS A 202 0.98 -6.66 17.58
CA LYS A 202 0.04 -6.59 18.73
C LYS A 202 0.75 -6.79 20.07
N GLN A 203 1.79 -7.61 20.09
CA GLN A 203 2.53 -7.92 21.31
C GLN A 203 3.67 -6.95 21.56
N CYS A 204 4.49 -6.68 20.55
CA CYS A 204 5.83 -6.11 20.71
C CYS A 204 5.99 -4.68 20.18
N ASN A 205 5.02 -4.16 19.39
CA ASN A 205 5.15 -2.82 18.84
C ASN A 205 5.23 -1.78 19.98
N PRO A 206 6.31 -0.96 20.05
CA PRO A 206 6.50 -0.03 21.16
C PRO A 206 5.51 1.14 21.17
N TYR A 207 4.82 1.40 20.05
CA TYR A 207 3.87 2.51 19.88
C TYR A 207 2.42 2.07 20.04
N ALA A 208 2.05 0.91 19.50
CA ALA A 208 0.65 0.46 19.44
C ALA A 208 0.40 -0.88 20.13
N GLY A 209 1.44 -1.66 20.44
CA GLY A 209 1.33 -2.98 21.04
C GLY A 209 0.89 -2.97 22.51
N ARG A 210 0.73 -4.16 23.11
CA ARG A 210 0.24 -4.32 24.50
C ARG A 210 1.11 -3.64 25.55
N GLY A 211 2.40 -3.45 25.28
CA GLY A 211 3.36 -2.82 26.18
C GLY A 211 3.61 -1.33 25.90
N ALA A 212 2.91 -0.76 24.95
CA ALA A 212 3.10 0.66 24.59
C ALA A 212 2.76 1.57 25.78
N ARG A 213 3.71 2.39 26.17
CA ARG A 213 3.55 3.40 27.24
C ARG A 213 3.51 4.79 26.61
N TRP A 214 2.47 5.49 26.89
CA TRP A 214 2.18 6.88 26.48
C TRP A 214 2.56 7.84 27.59
#